data_94788adcda879e06383791db97f85132
#
_entry.id   94788adcda879e06383791db97f85132
#
_cell.length_a   1.000
_cell.length_b   1.000
_cell.length_c   1.000
_cell.angle_alpha   90.00
_cell.angle_beta   90.00
_cell.angle_gamma   90.00
#
_symmetry.space_group_name_H-M   'P 1'
#
loop_
_entity.id
_entity.type
_entity.pdbx_description
1 polymer ?
#
loop_
_entity_poly.entity_id
_entity_poly.type
_entity_poly.pdbx_seq_one_letter_code
_entity_poly.pdbx_strand_id
1 'polypeptide(L)'
;MPNGLAMADHMRAELCCETLKNASLQYPDICGAIIHSDWGSQYTSSAYRAAIQKYGIVQSMNSAGGRCHDNARCESVWARMKEELFYNRSRRSKNYTIEALKTMVWRYFMSCWSNRRICSAIGAIPPAVKRRRLYSALTIAA
;
A
#
# COMPACT_ATOMS: atom_id res chain seq x y z
N MET A 1 -6.93 -3.14 -1.74
CA MET A 1 -6.75 -3.15 -0.26
C MET A 1 -5.26 -3.15 0.00
N PRO A 2 -4.73 -2.32 0.90
CA PRO A 2 -3.32 -2.39 1.25
C PRO A 2 -3.01 -3.76 1.88
N ASN A 3 -1.91 -4.35 1.48
CA ASN A 3 -1.48 -5.64 2.01
C ASN A 3 -0.61 -5.51 3.26
N GLY A 4 0.03 -4.35 3.43
CA GLY A 4 0.79 -3.98 4.60
C GLY A 4 0.78 -2.46 4.74
N LEU A 5 0.86 -1.97 5.96
CA LEU A 5 0.93 -0.55 6.27
C LEU A 5 1.90 -0.35 7.42
N ALA A 6 2.86 0.54 7.23
CA ALA A 6 3.73 1.07 8.27
C ALA A 6 3.81 2.58 8.15
N MET A 7 4.03 3.26 9.26
CA MET A 7 4.14 4.71 9.33
C MET A 7 5.22 5.12 10.34
N ALA A 8 6.08 6.02 9.92
CA ALA A 8 7.14 6.59 10.74
C ALA A 8 7.31 8.09 10.45
N ASP A 9 8.11 8.74 11.21
CA ASP A 9 8.52 10.14 11.03
C ASP A 9 9.73 10.29 10.10
N HIS A 10 10.16 9.21 9.48
CA HIS A 10 11.29 9.16 8.56
C HIS A 10 10.96 8.32 7.31
N MET A 11 11.77 8.47 6.24
CA MET A 11 11.65 7.72 4.98
C MET A 11 12.82 6.75 4.75
N ARG A 12 13.32 6.09 5.80
CA ARG A 12 14.44 5.15 5.69
C ARG A 12 13.95 3.79 5.17
N ALA A 13 14.89 2.95 4.76
CA ALA A 13 14.63 1.60 4.26
C ALA A 13 13.90 0.71 5.28
N GLU A 14 14.13 0.93 6.59
CA GLU A 14 13.47 0.23 7.67
C GLU A 14 11.94 0.33 7.61
N LEU A 15 11.41 1.51 7.26
CA LEU A 15 9.97 1.71 7.09
C LEU A 15 9.41 0.82 5.97
N CYS A 16 10.13 0.71 4.87
CA CYS A 16 9.74 -0.16 3.76
C CYS A 16 9.82 -1.64 4.14
N CYS A 17 10.86 -2.04 4.89
CA CYS A 17 11.00 -3.40 5.41
C CYS A 17 9.88 -3.76 6.40
N GLU A 18 9.50 -2.82 7.28
CA GLU A 18 8.38 -3.01 8.21
C GLU A 18 7.04 -3.17 7.46
N THR A 19 6.85 -2.40 6.39
CA THR A 19 5.66 -2.55 5.53
C THR A 19 5.60 -3.95 4.91
N LEU A 20 6.72 -4.50 4.41
CA LEU A 20 6.79 -5.88 3.90
C LEU A 20 6.52 -6.91 4.98
N LYS A 21 7.09 -6.73 6.17
CA LYS A 21 6.83 -7.59 7.33
C LYS A 21 5.33 -7.61 7.67
N ASN A 22 4.69 -6.45 7.77
CA ASN A 22 3.27 -6.35 8.06
C ASN A 22 2.42 -7.00 6.96
N ALA A 23 2.83 -6.88 5.70
CA ALA A 23 2.18 -7.57 4.59
C ALA A 23 2.30 -9.08 4.69
N SER A 24 3.48 -9.62 5.02
CA SER A 24 3.70 -11.07 5.15
C SER A 24 2.97 -11.68 6.34
N LEU A 25 2.82 -10.94 7.44
CA LEU A 25 2.03 -11.37 8.60
C LEU A 25 0.52 -11.42 8.27
N GLN A 26 0.04 -10.48 7.48
CA GLN A 26 -1.37 -10.43 7.08
C GLN A 26 -1.70 -11.44 5.97
N TYR A 27 -0.73 -11.75 5.13
CA TYR A 27 -0.86 -12.66 3.97
C TYR A 27 0.33 -13.61 3.94
N PRO A 28 0.26 -14.76 4.63
CA PRO A 28 1.34 -15.75 4.65
C PRO A 28 1.74 -16.24 3.24
N ASP A 29 0.78 -16.28 2.31
CA ASP A 29 0.97 -16.71 0.91
C ASP A 29 1.51 -15.58 0.00
N ILE A 30 2.27 -14.63 0.56
CA ILE A 30 2.81 -13.49 -0.21
C ILE A 30 3.97 -13.89 -1.14
N CYS A 31 4.49 -15.09 -1.01
CA CYS A 31 5.55 -15.61 -1.88
C CYS A 31 5.11 -15.57 -3.35
N GLY A 32 5.99 -15.10 -4.24
CA GLY A 32 5.68 -14.91 -5.66
C GLY A 32 4.90 -13.62 -5.98
N ALA A 33 4.46 -12.86 -4.97
CA ALA A 33 3.84 -11.56 -5.22
C ALA A 33 4.82 -10.59 -5.87
N ILE A 34 4.32 -9.74 -6.77
CA ILE A 34 5.12 -8.69 -7.40
C ILE A 34 4.93 -7.39 -6.63
N ILE A 35 6.03 -6.77 -6.18
CA ILE A 35 6.04 -5.42 -5.64
C ILE A 35 6.67 -4.47 -6.64
N HIS A 36 5.94 -3.42 -7.01
CA HIS A 36 6.44 -2.39 -7.91
C HIS A 36 6.82 -1.14 -7.12
N SER A 37 7.99 -0.56 -7.43
CA SER A 37 8.49 0.67 -6.81
C SER A 37 9.24 1.55 -7.81
N ASP A 38 9.48 2.79 -7.45
CA ASP A 38 10.45 3.65 -8.09
C ASP A 38 11.90 3.29 -7.69
N TRP A 39 12.87 4.09 -8.15
CA TRP A 39 14.30 3.94 -7.84
C TRP A 39 14.72 4.66 -6.54
N GLY A 40 13.79 4.95 -5.64
CA GLY A 40 14.11 5.54 -4.35
C GLY A 40 15.19 4.73 -3.59
N SER A 41 16.09 5.43 -2.90
CA SER A 41 17.23 4.80 -2.18
C SER A 41 16.79 3.75 -1.17
N GLN A 42 15.61 3.91 -0.58
CA GLN A 42 15.00 2.93 0.34
C GLN A 42 14.72 1.59 -0.35
N TYR A 43 14.27 1.60 -1.61
CA TYR A 43 13.92 0.39 -2.37
C TYR A 43 15.12 -0.28 -3.04
N THR A 44 16.22 0.45 -3.20
CA THR A 44 17.49 -0.08 -3.74
C THR A 44 18.47 -0.50 -2.66
N SER A 45 18.15 -0.28 -1.37
CA SER A 45 18.99 -0.64 -0.24
C SER A 45 19.19 -2.14 -0.10
N SER A 46 20.32 -2.56 0.47
CA SER A 46 20.61 -3.97 0.77
C SER A 46 19.58 -4.57 1.75
N ALA A 47 19.18 -3.79 2.76
CA ALA A 47 18.18 -4.21 3.75
C ALA A 47 16.83 -4.52 3.08
N TYR A 48 16.38 -3.69 2.17
CA TYR A 48 15.11 -3.91 1.47
C TYR A 48 15.17 -5.11 0.53
N ARG A 49 16.27 -5.27 -0.21
CA ARG A 49 16.49 -6.46 -1.07
C ARG A 49 16.52 -7.76 -0.26
N ALA A 50 17.17 -7.76 0.88
CA ALA A 50 17.18 -8.91 1.79
C ALA A 50 15.77 -9.23 2.31
N ALA A 51 14.95 -8.21 2.63
CA ALA A 51 13.57 -8.40 3.06
C ALA A 51 12.70 -8.97 1.93
N ILE A 52 12.84 -8.48 0.70
CA ILE A 52 12.15 -9.02 -0.48
C ILE A 52 12.49 -10.49 -0.69
N GLN A 53 13.78 -10.84 -0.65
CA GLN A 53 14.24 -12.21 -0.79
C GLN A 53 13.71 -13.11 0.32
N LYS A 54 13.74 -12.63 1.57
CA LYS A 54 13.23 -13.36 2.75
C LYS A 54 11.76 -13.77 2.58
N TYR A 55 10.94 -12.91 2.00
CA TYR A 55 9.50 -13.18 1.80
C TYR A 55 9.16 -13.77 0.43
N GLY A 56 10.16 -14.07 -0.40
CA GLY A 56 9.95 -14.63 -1.73
C GLY A 56 9.19 -13.71 -2.69
N ILE A 57 9.29 -12.38 -2.48
CA ILE A 57 8.62 -11.38 -3.30
C ILE A 57 9.47 -11.05 -4.52
N VAL A 58 8.82 -10.81 -5.66
CA VAL A 58 9.47 -10.36 -6.91
C VAL A 58 9.47 -8.84 -6.96
N GLN A 59 10.65 -8.23 -7.02
CA GLN A 59 10.78 -6.78 -7.18
C GLN A 59 10.64 -6.39 -8.66
N SER A 60 9.74 -5.46 -8.93
CA SER A 60 9.61 -4.74 -10.19
C SER A 60 9.90 -3.27 -9.96
N MET A 61 10.62 -2.63 -10.84
CA MET A 61 11.00 -1.22 -10.72
C MET A 61 10.63 -0.49 -12.01
N ASN A 62 10.46 0.83 -11.91
CA ASN A 62 10.24 1.67 -13.08
C ASN A 62 11.31 1.42 -14.16
N SER A 63 10.95 1.56 -15.43
CA SER A 63 11.89 1.46 -16.53
C SER A 63 13.03 2.48 -16.39
N ALA A 64 14.21 2.11 -16.86
CA ALA A 64 15.37 3.02 -16.89
C ALA A 64 15.02 4.30 -17.66
N GLY A 65 15.23 5.46 -17.01
CA GLY A 65 14.83 6.76 -17.54
C GLY A 65 13.59 7.37 -16.88
N GLY A 66 13.01 6.70 -15.85
CA GLY A 66 12.07 7.33 -14.91
C GLY A 66 10.76 7.81 -15.53
N ARG A 67 10.10 6.99 -16.33
CA ARG A 67 8.75 7.34 -16.77
C ARG A 67 7.81 7.31 -15.58
N CYS A 68 7.35 8.48 -15.15
CA CYS A 68 6.43 8.67 -14.02
C CYS A 68 5.10 7.90 -14.16
N HIS A 69 4.77 7.45 -15.37
CA HIS A 69 3.53 6.73 -15.65
C HIS A 69 3.41 5.38 -14.93
N ASP A 70 4.54 4.72 -14.66
CA ASP A 70 4.54 3.40 -14.05
C ASP A 70 4.08 3.45 -12.58
N ASN A 71 4.33 4.57 -11.87
CA ASN A 71 3.93 4.78 -10.47
C ASN A 71 2.66 5.63 -10.29
N ALA A 72 2.07 6.11 -11.38
CA ALA A 72 0.94 7.05 -11.34
C ALA A 72 -0.26 6.56 -10.51
N ARG A 73 -0.51 5.25 -10.51
CA ARG A 73 -1.59 4.66 -9.70
C ARG A 73 -1.34 4.81 -8.20
N CYS A 74 -0.12 4.57 -7.75
CA CYS A 74 0.26 4.74 -6.35
C CYS A 74 0.19 6.21 -5.95
N GLU A 75 0.73 7.10 -6.78
CA GLU A 75 0.67 8.54 -6.57
C GLU A 75 -0.77 9.06 -6.48
N SER A 76 -1.66 8.58 -7.34
CA SER A 76 -3.07 8.97 -7.32
C SER A 76 -3.79 8.53 -6.03
N VAL A 77 -3.44 7.37 -5.47
CA VAL A 77 -3.99 6.89 -4.18
C VAL A 77 -3.55 7.82 -3.05
N TRP A 78 -2.27 8.17 -3.00
CA TRP A 78 -1.71 9.07 -1.99
C TRP A 78 -2.26 10.49 -2.11
N ALA A 79 -2.35 11.03 -3.32
CA ALA A 79 -2.93 12.35 -3.58
C ALA A 79 -4.36 12.43 -3.07
N ARG A 80 -5.18 11.43 -3.40
CA ARG A 80 -6.57 11.37 -2.96
C ARG A 80 -6.70 11.21 -1.45
N MET A 81 -5.87 10.38 -0.83
CA MET A 81 -5.87 10.25 0.63
C MET A 81 -5.54 11.60 1.29
N LYS A 82 -4.54 12.31 0.80
CA LYS A 82 -4.15 13.63 1.34
C LYS A 82 -5.29 14.64 1.19
N GLU A 83 -5.95 14.66 0.04
CA GLU A 83 -7.08 15.55 -0.21
C GLU A 83 -8.24 15.26 0.74
N GLU A 84 -8.65 14.01 0.86
CA GLU A 84 -9.80 13.61 1.67
C GLU A 84 -9.53 13.74 3.19
N LEU A 85 -8.30 13.47 3.64
CA LEU A 85 -7.96 13.54 5.06
C LEU A 85 -7.51 14.93 5.54
N PHE A 86 -6.76 15.67 4.73
CA PHE A 86 -6.02 16.84 5.20
C PHE A 86 -6.39 18.15 4.49
N TYR A 87 -6.74 18.13 3.21
CA TYR A 87 -6.96 19.34 2.44
C TYR A 87 -8.40 19.86 2.48
N ASN A 88 -9.31 19.14 3.10
CA ASN A 88 -10.65 19.67 3.36
C ASN A 88 -10.57 20.90 4.29
N ARG A 89 -11.30 22.00 3.95
CA ARG A 89 -11.25 23.30 4.62
C ARG A 89 -11.33 23.23 6.14
N SER A 90 -12.12 22.30 6.70
CA SER A 90 -12.29 22.13 8.15
C SER A 90 -11.11 21.47 8.85
N ARG A 91 -10.16 20.91 8.11
CA ARG A 91 -9.01 20.17 8.66
C ARG A 91 -7.65 20.80 8.39
N ARG A 92 -7.56 21.77 7.48
CA ARG A 92 -6.30 22.43 7.07
C ARG A 92 -5.50 23.08 8.18
N SER A 93 -6.14 23.53 9.26
CA SER A 93 -5.52 24.27 10.35
C SER A 93 -5.24 23.45 11.61
N LYS A 94 -5.42 22.13 11.57
CA LYS A 94 -5.24 21.29 12.75
C LYS A 94 -3.83 20.71 12.78
N ASN A 95 -3.11 20.99 13.87
CA ASN A 95 -1.89 20.27 14.19
C ASN A 95 -2.25 18.88 14.72
N TYR A 96 -1.88 17.84 13.98
CA TYR A 96 -2.08 16.46 14.40
C TYR A 96 -0.81 15.91 15.03
N THR A 97 -0.95 15.16 16.12
CA THR A 97 0.14 14.32 16.62
C THR A 97 0.40 13.15 15.65
N ILE A 98 1.61 12.60 15.69
CA ILE A 98 1.97 11.45 14.85
C ILE A 98 1.02 10.26 15.07
N GLU A 99 0.59 10.03 16.32
CA GLU A 99 -0.33 8.95 16.66
C GLU A 99 -1.75 9.19 16.09
N ALA A 100 -2.21 10.43 16.12
CA ALA A 100 -3.48 10.79 15.48
C ALA A 100 -3.40 10.58 13.95
N LEU A 101 -2.28 10.97 13.32
CA LEU A 101 -2.05 10.74 11.89
C LEU A 101 -2.04 9.25 11.56
N LYS A 102 -1.31 8.42 12.32
CA LYS A 102 -1.29 6.96 12.16
C LYS A 102 -2.70 6.37 12.21
N THR A 103 -3.48 6.78 13.20
CA THR A 103 -4.86 6.31 13.36
C THR A 103 -5.74 6.73 12.18
N MET A 104 -5.63 7.97 11.72
CA MET A 104 -6.42 8.50 10.61
C MET A 104 -6.10 7.77 9.30
N VAL A 105 -4.83 7.59 8.98
CA VAL A 105 -4.37 6.92 7.77
C VAL A 105 -4.75 5.43 7.81
N TRP A 106 -4.60 4.79 8.96
CA TRP A 106 -5.01 3.40 9.14
C TRP A 106 -6.52 3.22 8.89
N ARG A 107 -7.36 4.04 9.53
CA ARG A 107 -8.82 4.01 9.33
C ARG A 107 -9.20 4.29 7.89
N TYR A 108 -8.52 5.22 7.24
CA TYR A 108 -8.76 5.53 5.84
C TYR A 108 -8.56 4.30 4.96
N PHE A 109 -7.43 3.64 5.05
CA PHE A 109 -7.14 2.49 4.20
C PHE A 109 -7.92 1.24 4.60
N MET A 110 -8.03 0.93 5.87
CA MET A 110 -8.64 -0.32 6.34
C MET A 110 -10.17 -0.26 6.33
N SER A 111 -10.78 0.87 6.63
CA SER A 111 -12.24 1.00 6.65
C SER A 111 -12.77 1.63 5.37
N CYS A 112 -12.38 2.86 5.06
CA CYS A 112 -12.97 3.62 3.96
C CYS A 112 -12.53 3.08 2.59
N TRP A 113 -11.22 3.07 2.32
CA TRP A 113 -10.69 2.66 1.04
C TRP A 113 -11.01 1.20 0.70
N SER A 114 -10.75 0.30 1.63
CA SER A 114 -10.87 -1.14 1.40
C SER A 114 -12.30 -1.65 1.38
N ASN A 115 -13.17 -1.13 2.26
CA ASN A 115 -14.49 -1.71 2.48
C ASN A 115 -15.66 -0.88 1.94
N ARG A 116 -15.48 0.42 1.68
CA ARG A 116 -16.57 1.32 1.28
C ARG A 116 -16.39 1.93 -0.10
N ARG A 117 -15.12 2.21 -0.49
CA ARG A 117 -14.86 2.87 -1.77
C ARG A 117 -15.16 1.94 -2.95
N ILE A 118 -16.04 2.34 -3.81
CA ILE A 118 -16.33 1.67 -5.06
C ILE A 118 -15.18 1.92 -6.05
N CYS A 119 -14.71 0.87 -6.71
CA CYS A 119 -13.65 0.93 -7.70
C CYS A 119 -14.15 0.36 -9.04
N SER A 120 -14.28 1.22 -10.04
CA SER A 120 -14.77 0.85 -11.38
C SER A 120 -13.87 -0.21 -12.05
N ALA A 121 -12.56 -0.12 -11.87
CA ALA A 121 -11.59 -1.05 -12.46
C ALA A 121 -11.74 -2.50 -12.01
N ILE A 122 -12.46 -2.76 -10.92
CA ILE A 122 -12.68 -4.11 -10.38
C ILE A 122 -14.17 -4.50 -10.35
N GLY A 123 -14.98 -3.87 -11.17
CA GLY A 123 -16.40 -4.18 -11.33
C GLY A 123 -17.32 -3.38 -10.41
N ALA A 124 -16.97 -2.12 -10.12
CA ALA A 124 -17.75 -1.18 -9.31
C ALA A 124 -18.12 -1.71 -7.91
N ILE A 125 -17.21 -2.44 -7.29
CA ILE A 125 -17.33 -2.96 -5.92
C ILE A 125 -16.13 -2.55 -5.07
N PRO A 126 -16.24 -2.59 -3.72
CA PRO A 126 -15.11 -2.34 -2.85
C PRO A 126 -13.99 -3.40 -3.01
N PRO A 127 -12.70 -3.01 -2.85
CA PRO A 127 -11.56 -3.93 -2.97
C PRO A 127 -11.65 -5.18 -2.08
N ALA A 128 -12.14 -5.03 -0.84
CA ALA A 128 -12.31 -6.17 0.06
C ALA A 128 -13.38 -7.16 -0.41
N VAL A 129 -14.44 -6.68 -1.06
CA VAL A 129 -15.48 -7.54 -1.65
C VAL A 129 -14.91 -8.32 -2.83
N LYS A 130 -14.15 -7.64 -3.71
CA LYS A 130 -13.49 -8.31 -4.85
C LYS A 130 -12.55 -9.41 -4.38
N ARG A 131 -11.72 -9.12 -3.37
CA ARG A 131 -10.79 -10.10 -2.79
C ARG A 131 -11.53 -11.33 -2.26
N ARG A 132 -12.56 -11.13 -1.42
CA ARG A 132 -13.35 -12.27 -0.88
C ARG A 132 -13.90 -13.16 -1.99
N ARG A 133 -14.46 -12.56 -3.06
CA ARG A 133 -14.97 -13.31 -4.20
C ARG A 133 -13.89 -14.14 -4.90
N LEU A 134 -12.67 -13.58 -5.04
CA LEU A 134 -11.56 -14.33 -5.65
C LEU A 134 -11.12 -15.50 -4.77
N TYR A 135 -10.98 -15.32 -3.47
CA TYR A 135 -10.63 -16.41 -2.56
C TYR A 135 -11.69 -17.52 -2.57
N SER A 136 -12.97 -17.16 -2.50
CA SER A 136 -14.05 -18.16 -2.57
C SER A 136 -14.02 -18.95 -3.88
N ALA A 137 -13.75 -18.30 -5.00
CA ALA A 137 -13.65 -18.97 -6.30
C ALA A 137 -12.44 -19.93 -6.36
N LEU A 138 -11.29 -19.55 -5.79
CA LEU A 138 -10.10 -20.41 -5.73
C LEU A 138 -10.32 -21.63 -4.82
N THR A 139 -11.01 -21.47 -3.69
CA THR A 139 -11.32 -22.58 -2.76
C THR A 139 -12.29 -23.59 -3.38
N ILE A 140 -13.18 -23.15 -4.26
CA ILE A 140 -14.13 -24.06 -4.96
C ILE A 140 -13.43 -24.83 -6.10
N ALA A 141 -12.34 -24.27 -6.65
CA ALA A 141 -11.62 -24.84 -7.78
C ALA A 141 -10.47 -25.79 -7.37
N ALA A 142 -10.16 -25.87 -6.08
CA ALA A 142 -9.13 -26.74 -5.49
C ALA A 142 -9.74 -28.01 -4.87
#